data_90a5733f94b5f2c73bb3ebf73e5eff6e
#
_entry.id   90a5733f94b5f2c73bb3ebf73e5eff6e
#
_cell.length_a   1.000
_cell.length_b   1.000
_cell.length_c   1.000
_cell.angle_alpha   90.00
_cell.angle_beta   90.00
_cell.angle_gamma   90.00
#
_symmetry.space_group_name_H-M   'P 1'
#
loop_
_entity.id
_entity.type
_entity.pdbx_description
1 polymer ?
#
loop_
_entity_poly.entity_id
_entity_poly.type
_entity_poly.pdbx_seq_one_letter_code
_entity_poly.pdbx_strand_id
1 'polypeptide(L)'
;CHSAYAPEGVNAISYAARLISRLDALGESVAQQQDSRFSPPSGTLQVGTIHGGAALNIVPQSCWFDFEIRYLPGTRPQAVTDALGDYAREQLLPAMRKVAQRSDIHFQTLSHYPGLLSDPQSEFARWLAQWCGSDDFTTVAYGTEGGLFDEAGVATLICGPGSMAQGHKADEYISIPQTERCMAMLENLCAWMRADPSDSLR
;
A
#
# COMPACT_ATOMS: atom_id res chain seq x y z
N CYS A 1 36.19 5.86 -1.71
CA CYS A 1 37.56 5.55 -2.14
C CYS A 1 37.59 4.94 -3.55
N HIS A 2 38.79 4.82 -4.14
CA HIS A 2 38.96 4.15 -5.42
C HIS A 2 38.66 2.66 -5.29
N SER A 3 38.08 2.03 -6.33
CA SER A 3 37.65 0.61 -6.32
C SER A 3 38.79 -0.39 -6.04
N ALA A 4 40.05 -0.04 -6.33
CA ALA A 4 41.21 -0.85 -5.96
C ALA A 4 41.38 -1.00 -4.44
N TYR A 5 40.83 -0.07 -3.65
CA TYR A 5 40.83 -0.06 -2.17
C TYR A 5 39.44 -0.38 -1.61
N ALA A 6 38.62 -1.14 -2.35
CA ALA A 6 37.26 -1.47 -1.92
C ALA A 6 37.14 -2.03 -0.50
N PRO A 7 38.07 -2.84 0.03
CA PRO A 7 38.02 -3.29 1.41
C PRO A 7 38.14 -2.18 2.47
N GLU A 8 38.67 -1.01 2.11
CA GLU A 8 38.80 0.16 2.98
C GLU A 8 37.54 1.04 3.00
N GLY A 9 36.55 0.70 2.18
CA GLY A 9 35.29 1.41 2.05
C GLY A 9 34.07 0.55 2.30
N VAL A 10 32.95 1.21 2.62
CA VAL A 10 31.63 0.56 2.71
C VAL A 10 30.90 0.80 1.40
N ASN A 11 30.69 -0.27 0.62
CA ASN A 11 29.96 -0.20 -0.64
C ASN A 11 28.44 -0.17 -0.37
N ALA A 12 27.81 1.01 -0.46
CA ALA A 12 26.40 1.20 -0.16
C ALA A 12 25.49 0.35 -1.06
N ILE A 13 25.84 0.13 -2.33
CA ILE A 13 25.07 -0.73 -3.23
C ILE A 13 25.07 -2.18 -2.74
N SER A 14 26.22 -2.69 -2.28
CA SER A 14 26.30 -4.07 -1.79
C SER A 14 25.48 -4.29 -0.51
N TYR A 15 25.35 -3.28 0.34
CA TYR A 15 24.49 -3.33 1.53
C TYR A 15 23.01 -3.17 1.17
N ALA A 16 22.66 -2.29 0.22
CA ALA A 16 21.31 -2.20 -0.31
C ALA A 16 20.86 -3.52 -0.95
N ALA A 17 21.71 -4.19 -1.72
CA ALA A 17 21.40 -5.50 -2.30
C ALA A 17 21.08 -6.58 -1.25
N ARG A 18 21.75 -6.55 -0.08
CA ARG A 18 21.44 -7.47 1.04
C ARG A 18 20.09 -7.16 1.67
N LEU A 19 19.73 -5.88 1.81
CA LEU A 19 18.40 -5.47 2.28
C LEU A 19 17.32 -5.90 1.29
N ILE A 20 17.54 -5.74 -0.01
CA ILE A 20 16.62 -6.18 -1.07
C ILE A 20 16.43 -7.70 -1.02
N SER A 21 17.51 -8.48 -0.94
CA SER A 21 17.39 -9.93 -0.78
C SER A 21 16.63 -10.34 0.49
N ARG A 22 16.76 -9.56 1.56
CA ARG A 22 15.98 -9.79 2.78
C ARG A 22 14.50 -9.47 2.58
N LEU A 23 14.20 -8.40 1.84
CA LEU A 23 12.82 -8.06 1.46
C LEU A 23 12.18 -9.16 0.61
N ASP A 24 12.89 -9.71 -0.37
CA ASP A 24 12.39 -10.81 -1.19
C ASP A 24 11.99 -12.01 -0.32
N ALA A 25 12.83 -12.39 0.65
CA ALA A 25 12.52 -13.47 1.58
C ALA A 25 11.33 -13.14 2.51
N LEU A 26 11.16 -11.87 2.91
CA LEU A 26 9.99 -11.42 3.68
C LEU A 26 8.73 -11.42 2.80
N GLY A 27 8.86 -11.10 1.50
CA GLY A 27 7.77 -11.14 0.53
C GLY A 27 7.13 -12.52 0.40
N GLU A 28 7.92 -13.60 0.50
CA GLU A 28 7.39 -14.96 0.51
C GLU A 28 6.42 -15.19 1.69
N SER A 29 6.74 -14.65 2.86
CA SER A 29 5.85 -14.75 4.03
C SER A 29 4.59 -13.88 3.92
N VAL A 30 4.69 -12.73 3.28
CA VAL A 30 3.53 -11.86 2.97
C VAL A 30 2.57 -12.58 2.02
N ALA A 31 3.10 -13.28 1.02
CA ALA A 31 2.31 -14.03 0.04
C ALA A 31 1.61 -15.27 0.61
N GLN A 32 2.05 -15.80 1.75
CA GLN A 32 1.40 -16.94 2.40
C GLN A 32 0.05 -16.60 3.05
N GLN A 33 -0.16 -15.35 3.42
CA GLN A 33 -1.45 -14.89 3.96
C GLN A 33 -2.42 -14.70 2.79
N GLN A 34 -3.51 -15.45 2.80
CA GLN A 34 -4.48 -15.43 1.70
C GLN A 34 -5.89 -15.12 2.19
N ASP A 35 -6.62 -14.33 1.38
CA ASP A 35 -8.02 -14.05 1.53
C ASP A 35 -8.68 -14.09 0.15
N SER A 36 -9.50 -15.11 -0.07
CA SER A 36 -10.19 -15.34 -1.36
C SER A 36 -11.21 -14.27 -1.74
N ARG A 37 -11.53 -13.35 -0.82
CA ARG A 37 -12.39 -12.19 -1.11
C ARG A 37 -11.68 -11.15 -1.98
N PHE A 38 -10.34 -11.21 -2.07
CA PHE A 38 -9.53 -10.25 -2.82
C PHE A 38 -8.94 -10.87 -4.09
N SER A 39 -8.64 -10.01 -5.06
CA SER A 39 -7.92 -10.36 -6.28
C SER A 39 -6.80 -9.34 -6.54
N PRO A 40 -5.50 -9.70 -6.38
CA PRO A 40 -4.99 -11.01 -5.95
C PRO A 40 -5.38 -11.37 -4.51
N PRO A 41 -5.43 -12.66 -4.16
CA PRO A 41 -5.89 -13.10 -2.84
C PRO A 41 -4.83 -12.99 -1.74
N SER A 42 -3.65 -12.48 -2.04
CA SER A 42 -2.52 -12.35 -1.12
C SER A 42 -1.89 -10.97 -1.16
N GLY A 43 -1.18 -10.60 -0.10
CA GLY A 43 -0.33 -9.44 -0.11
C GLY A 43 0.87 -9.62 -1.05
N THR A 44 1.48 -8.51 -1.44
CA THR A 44 2.69 -8.46 -2.27
C THR A 44 3.72 -7.50 -1.68
N LEU A 45 4.99 -7.77 -1.94
CA LEU A 45 6.09 -6.90 -1.59
C LEU A 45 7.02 -6.80 -2.79
N GLN A 46 7.41 -5.59 -3.17
CA GLN A 46 8.35 -5.37 -4.25
C GLN A 46 9.22 -4.14 -4.04
N VAL A 47 10.42 -4.16 -4.61
CA VAL A 47 11.28 -2.98 -4.76
C VAL A 47 10.97 -2.36 -6.13
N GLY A 48 10.51 -1.10 -6.13
CA GLY A 48 10.10 -0.40 -7.34
C GLY A 48 11.22 0.41 -7.99
N THR A 49 12.09 1.01 -7.19
CA THR A 49 13.22 1.82 -7.68
C THR A 49 14.48 1.58 -6.87
N ILE A 50 15.64 1.76 -7.49
CA ILE A 50 16.95 1.75 -6.83
C ILE A 50 17.89 2.74 -7.50
N HIS A 51 18.63 3.50 -6.67
CA HIS A 51 19.62 4.46 -7.13
C HIS A 51 20.87 4.40 -6.26
N GLY A 52 22.04 4.42 -6.88
CA GLY A 52 23.30 4.38 -6.14
C GLY A 52 24.53 4.43 -7.01
N GLY A 53 25.62 4.89 -6.39
CA GLY A 53 26.90 5.02 -7.06
C GLY A 53 27.03 6.27 -7.96
N ALA A 54 28.26 6.62 -8.31
CA ALA A 54 28.56 7.76 -9.16
C ALA A 54 29.43 7.36 -10.38
N ALA A 55 30.36 6.41 -10.20
CA ALA A 55 31.24 5.90 -11.26
C ALA A 55 31.69 4.48 -10.95
N LEU A 56 31.99 3.71 -11.99
CA LEU A 56 32.38 2.30 -11.88
C LEU A 56 33.59 2.06 -10.98
N ASN A 57 34.54 2.99 -11.01
CA ASN A 57 35.82 2.87 -10.30
C ASN A 57 35.87 3.57 -8.93
N ILE A 58 34.70 3.92 -8.36
CA ILE A 58 34.55 4.54 -7.03
C ILE A 58 33.63 3.66 -6.19
N VAL A 59 34.03 3.35 -4.95
CA VAL A 59 33.17 2.66 -4.00
C VAL A 59 31.96 3.54 -3.68
N PRO A 60 30.72 3.07 -3.93
CA PRO A 60 29.51 3.86 -3.73
C PRO A 60 29.33 4.32 -2.29
N GLN A 61 29.21 5.62 -2.09
CA GLN A 61 29.01 6.22 -0.76
C GLN A 61 27.56 6.11 -0.30
N SER A 62 26.61 6.18 -1.23
CA SER A 62 25.19 6.13 -0.94
C SER A 62 24.44 5.25 -1.92
N CYS A 63 23.39 4.63 -1.44
CA CYS A 63 22.41 3.92 -2.24
C CYS A 63 21.05 4.03 -1.53
N TRP A 64 19.99 4.25 -2.27
CA TRP A 64 18.65 4.25 -1.76
C TRP A 64 17.72 3.52 -2.74
N PHE A 65 16.67 2.95 -2.21
CA PHE A 65 15.65 2.26 -2.98
C PHE A 65 14.29 2.41 -2.31
N ASP A 66 13.25 2.42 -3.13
CA ASP A 66 11.87 2.44 -2.67
C ASP A 66 11.26 1.07 -2.82
N PHE A 67 10.52 0.64 -1.81
CA PHE A 67 9.75 -0.59 -1.84
C PHE A 67 8.33 -0.33 -1.36
N GLU A 68 7.41 -1.18 -1.80
CA GLU A 68 6.01 -1.11 -1.38
C GLU A 68 5.55 -2.47 -0.87
N ILE A 69 4.69 -2.42 0.13
CA ILE A 69 3.99 -3.58 0.69
C ILE A 69 2.51 -3.38 0.41
N ARG A 70 1.92 -4.26 -0.39
CA ARG A 70 0.48 -4.37 -0.52
C ARG A 70 0.01 -5.47 0.41
N TYR A 71 -0.93 -5.19 1.28
CA TYR A 71 -1.33 -6.11 2.34
C TYR A 71 -2.85 -6.20 2.47
N LEU A 72 -3.31 -7.33 2.94
CA LEU A 72 -4.72 -7.60 3.19
C LEU A 72 -5.18 -6.92 4.49
N PRO A 73 -6.45 -6.49 4.60
CA PRO A 73 -7.00 -6.01 5.86
C PRO A 73 -6.77 -6.99 7.00
N GLY A 74 -6.46 -6.47 8.19
CA GLY A 74 -6.15 -7.29 9.36
C GLY A 74 -4.73 -7.84 9.42
N THR A 75 -3.88 -7.61 8.41
CA THR A 75 -2.45 -7.93 8.46
C THR A 75 -1.64 -6.78 9.06
N ARG A 76 -0.40 -7.07 9.45
CA ARG A 76 0.50 -6.09 10.07
C ARG A 76 1.72 -5.82 9.18
N PRO A 77 1.64 -4.87 8.23
CA PRO A 77 2.77 -4.54 7.35
C PRO A 77 4.00 -4.06 8.15
N GLN A 78 3.76 -3.48 9.33
CA GLN A 78 4.83 -3.05 10.24
C GLN A 78 5.78 -4.21 10.62
N ALA A 79 5.30 -5.45 10.69
CA ALA A 79 6.16 -6.59 10.99
C ALA A 79 7.26 -6.81 9.94
N VAL A 80 7.02 -6.46 8.68
CA VAL A 80 8.03 -6.51 7.61
C VAL A 80 9.08 -5.42 7.81
N THR A 81 8.66 -4.19 8.07
CA THR A 81 9.60 -3.07 8.30
C THR A 81 10.41 -3.24 9.57
N ASP A 82 9.80 -3.80 10.63
CA ASP A 82 10.50 -4.14 11.88
C ASP A 82 11.57 -5.21 11.62
N ALA A 83 11.22 -6.32 10.95
CA ALA A 83 12.16 -7.39 10.64
C ALA A 83 13.32 -6.92 9.73
N LEU A 84 13.05 -5.99 8.81
CA LEU A 84 14.08 -5.39 7.97
C LEU A 84 14.99 -4.46 8.79
N GLY A 85 14.41 -3.66 9.69
CA GLY A 85 15.12 -2.80 10.61
C GLY A 85 16.00 -3.56 11.58
N ASP A 86 15.53 -4.68 12.12
CA ASP A 86 16.31 -5.57 12.98
C ASP A 86 17.50 -6.17 12.21
N TYR A 87 17.25 -6.67 11.00
CA TYR A 87 18.32 -7.17 10.13
C TYR A 87 19.38 -6.10 9.83
N ALA A 88 18.96 -4.88 9.51
CA ALA A 88 19.89 -3.77 9.31
C ALA A 88 20.72 -3.47 10.57
N ARG A 89 20.08 -3.40 11.72
CA ARG A 89 20.69 -3.04 13.00
C ARG A 89 21.64 -4.13 13.51
N GLU A 90 21.24 -5.37 13.42
CA GLU A 90 21.98 -6.49 14.02
C GLU A 90 23.03 -7.08 13.10
N GLN A 91 22.78 -7.13 11.79
CA GLN A 91 23.62 -7.83 10.83
C GLN A 91 24.46 -6.90 9.96
N LEU A 92 23.92 -5.74 9.53
CA LEU A 92 24.57 -4.91 8.54
C LEU A 92 25.37 -3.78 9.18
N LEU A 93 24.76 -2.99 10.04
CA LEU A 93 25.40 -1.82 10.67
C LEU A 93 26.69 -2.16 11.45
N PRO A 94 26.78 -3.26 12.22
CA PRO A 94 28.02 -3.61 12.90
C PRO A 94 29.19 -3.86 11.93
N ALA A 95 28.91 -4.49 10.79
CA ALA A 95 29.91 -4.75 9.77
C ALA A 95 30.34 -3.46 9.05
N MET A 96 29.38 -2.60 8.70
CA MET A 96 29.65 -1.29 8.08
C MET A 96 30.50 -0.40 8.97
N ARG A 97 30.15 -0.30 10.25
CA ARG A 97 30.81 0.59 11.23
C ARG A 97 32.20 0.15 11.62
N LYS A 98 32.56 -1.14 11.44
CA LYS A 98 33.94 -1.61 11.55
C LYS A 98 34.87 -0.98 10.52
N VAL A 99 34.36 -0.67 9.32
CA VAL A 99 35.14 -0.08 8.22
C VAL A 99 34.99 1.44 8.23
N ALA A 100 33.75 1.94 8.36
CA ALA A 100 33.44 3.36 8.39
C ALA A 100 32.47 3.68 9.54
N GLN A 101 32.97 4.22 10.62
CA GLN A 101 32.22 4.41 11.87
C GLN A 101 30.94 5.24 11.72
N ARG A 102 30.90 6.14 10.73
CA ARG A 102 29.73 7.00 10.45
C ARG A 102 28.69 6.38 9.53
N SER A 103 28.86 5.11 9.12
CA SER A 103 27.88 4.43 8.28
C SER A 103 26.54 4.28 9.00
N ASP A 104 25.46 4.50 8.26
CA ASP A 104 24.11 4.33 8.78
C ASP A 104 23.14 3.83 7.69
N ILE A 105 21.98 3.33 8.15
CA ILE A 105 20.87 2.89 7.32
C ILE A 105 19.61 3.55 7.88
N HIS A 106 18.94 4.31 7.03
CA HIS A 106 17.72 5.03 7.40
C HIS A 106 16.52 4.46 6.68
N PHE A 107 15.40 4.37 7.40
CA PHE A 107 14.10 4.00 6.85
C PHE A 107 13.16 5.19 6.96
N GLN A 108 12.40 5.45 5.90
CA GLN A 108 11.39 6.50 5.86
C GLN A 108 10.10 5.94 5.28
N THR A 109 8.99 6.08 6.01
CA THR A 109 7.67 5.81 5.47
C THR A 109 7.23 6.97 4.60
N LEU A 110 6.98 6.72 3.32
CA LEU A 110 6.51 7.73 2.37
C LEU A 110 4.99 7.87 2.42
N SER A 111 4.28 6.75 2.55
CA SER A 111 2.83 6.73 2.68
C SER A 111 2.37 5.47 3.41
N HIS A 112 1.19 5.55 4.05
CA HIS A 112 0.55 4.42 4.70
C HIS A 112 -0.96 4.57 4.59
N TYR A 113 -1.62 3.56 4.00
CA TYR A 113 -3.07 3.48 3.87
C TYR A 113 -3.55 2.14 4.43
N PRO A 114 -4.30 2.12 5.54
CA PRO A 114 -4.90 0.90 6.07
C PRO A 114 -5.84 0.26 5.04
N GLY A 115 -5.89 -1.06 5.03
CA GLY A 115 -6.86 -1.79 4.20
C GLY A 115 -8.27 -1.59 4.71
N LEU A 116 -9.23 -1.39 3.82
CA LEU A 116 -10.65 -1.28 4.13
C LEU A 116 -11.34 -2.63 3.89
N LEU A 117 -12.06 -3.12 4.91
CA LEU A 117 -12.94 -4.28 4.79
C LEU A 117 -14.24 -4.01 5.53
N SER A 118 -15.21 -3.48 4.82
CA SER A 118 -16.52 -3.15 5.38
C SER A 118 -17.46 -4.37 5.34
N ASP A 119 -18.37 -4.43 6.31
CA ASP A 119 -19.42 -5.45 6.33
C ASP A 119 -20.52 -5.13 5.31
N PRO A 120 -20.73 -5.96 4.27
CA PRO A 120 -21.78 -5.74 3.27
C PRO A 120 -23.20 -5.88 3.86
N GLN A 121 -23.35 -6.42 5.07
CA GLN A 121 -24.62 -6.54 5.79
C GLN A 121 -24.88 -5.38 6.75
N SER A 122 -23.95 -4.41 6.85
CA SER A 122 -24.12 -3.24 7.69
C SER A 122 -25.30 -2.38 7.25
N GLU A 123 -25.85 -1.59 8.16
CA GLU A 123 -26.94 -0.66 7.86
C GLU A 123 -26.54 0.35 6.78
N PHE A 124 -25.32 0.88 6.89
CA PHE A 124 -24.77 1.82 5.90
C PHE A 124 -24.62 1.18 4.51
N ALA A 125 -24.20 -0.09 4.43
CA ALA A 125 -24.13 -0.82 3.16
C ALA A 125 -25.51 -0.96 2.51
N ARG A 126 -26.55 -1.25 3.30
CA ARG A 126 -27.94 -1.33 2.81
C ARG A 126 -28.44 0.02 2.28
N TRP A 127 -28.16 1.12 2.97
CA TRP A 127 -28.52 2.45 2.47
C TRP A 127 -27.81 2.76 1.15
N LEU A 128 -26.49 2.51 1.08
CA LEU A 128 -25.74 2.74 -0.14
C LEU A 128 -26.26 1.90 -1.31
N ALA A 129 -26.59 0.62 -1.07
CA ALA A 129 -27.19 -0.24 -2.07
C ALA A 129 -28.49 0.33 -2.63
N GLN A 130 -29.35 0.89 -1.76
CA GLN A 130 -30.61 1.55 -2.18
C GLN A 130 -30.33 2.79 -3.04
N TRP A 131 -29.35 3.63 -2.64
CA TRP A 131 -29.03 4.84 -3.42
C TRP A 131 -28.39 4.51 -4.78
N CYS A 132 -27.57 3.45 -4.84
CA CYS A 132 -26.92 2.98 -6.07
C CYS A 132 -27.87 2.17 -6.99
N GLY A 133 -28.97 1.63 -6.43
CA GLY A 133 -29.82 0.67 -7.13
C GLY A 133 -29.11 -0.66 -7.41
N SER A 134 -28.13 -1.04 -6.59
CA SER A 134 -27.36 -2.28 -6.70
C SER A 134 -26.81 -2.67 -5.32
N ASP A 135 -26.83 -3.96 -5.02
CA ASP A 135 -26.26 -4.60 -3.82
C ASP A 135 -25.02 -5.45 -4.16
N ASP A 136 -24.43 -5.24 -5.34
CA ASP A 136 -23.23 -5.92 -5.79
C ASP A 136 -21.98 -5.27 -5.15
N PHE A 137 -21.57 -5.81 -4.02
CA PHE A 137 -20.34 -5.40 -3.31
C PHE A 137 -19.16 -6.23 -3.77
N THR A 138 -18.05 -5.58 -4.04
CA THR A 138 -16.79 -6.20 -4.46
C THR A 138 -15.61 -5.63 -3.69
N THR A 139 -14.48 -6.28 -3.78
CA THR A 139 -13.21 -5.78 -3.27
C THR A 139 -12.31 -5.30 -4.40
N VAL A 140 -11.40 -4.42 -4.08
CA VAL A 140 -10.42 -3.85 -5.03
C VAL A 140 -9.01 -3.92 -4.45
N ALA A 141 -8.01 -4.00 -5.33
CA ALA A 141 -6.61 -4.15 -4.93
C ALA A 141 -5.85 -2.81 -4.84
N TYR A 142 -6.54 -1.68 -4.81
CA TYR A 142 -5.91 -0.38 -4.64
C TYR A 142 -6.17 0.21 -3.25
N GLY A 143 -5.23 1.01 -2.75
CA GLY A 143 -5.38 1.74 -1.49
C GLY A 143 -6.18 3.02 -1.67
N THR A 144 -6.93 3.36 -0.61
CA THR A 144 -7.67 4.62 -0.49
C THR A 144 -7.57 5.13 0.94
N GLU A 145 -7.98 6.36 1.18
CA GLU A 145 -8.14 6.91 2.54
C GLU A 145 -9.28 6.24 3.32
N GLY A 146 -10.09 5.38 2.68
CA GLY A 146 -11.22 4.71 3.33
C GLY A 146 -10.84 3.94 4.59
N GLY A 147 -9.68 3.27 4.58
CA GLY A 147 -9.17 2.58 5.76
C GLY A 147 -8.85 3.51 6.94
N LEU A 148 -8.45 4.76 6.69
CA LEU A 148 -8.21 5.75 7.75
C LEU A 148 -9.51 6.18 8.42
N PHE A 149 -10.60 6.35 7.65
CA PHE A 149 -11.92 6.65 8.21
C PHE A 149 -12.47 5.48 9.01
N ASP A 150 -12.28 4.25 8.51
CA ASP A 150 -12.70 3.02 9.20
C ASP A 150 -11.97 2.85 10.55
N GLU A 151 -10.65 3.04 10.58
CA GLU A 151 -9.86 3.04 11.83
C GLU A 151 -10.30 4.14 12.82
N ALA A 152 -10.81 5.26 12.32
CA ALA A 152 -11.39 6.32 13.14
C ALA A 152 -12.81 6.00 13.63
N GLY A 153 -13.36 4.83 13.32
CA GLY A 153 -14.70 4.39 13.71
C GLY A 153 -15.82 4.95 12.83
N VAL A 154 -15.50 5.46 11.65
CA VAL A 154 -16.48 5.95 10.67
C VAL A 154 -16.81 4.82 9.68
N ALA A 155 -18.07 4.40 9.64
CA ALA A 155 -18.54 3.41 8.66
C ALA A 155 -18.24 3.88 7.23
N THR A 156 -17.42 3.12 6.51
CA THR A 156 -16.85 3.57 5.25
C THR A 156 -17.07 2.54 4.14
N LEU A 157 -17.47 3.01 2.98
CA LEU A 157 -17.57 2.24 1.75
C LEU A 157 -17.06 3.08 0.59
N ILE A 158 -16.45 2.43 -0.39
CA ILE A 158 -16.01 3.09 -1.63
C ILE A 158 -17.08 2.91 -2.68
N CYS A 159 -17.55 4.01 -3.23
CA CYS A 159 -18.53 4.01 -4.31
C CYS A 159 -18.20 5.09 -5.32
N GLY A 160 -18.29 4.75 -6.58
CA GLY A 160 -18.05 5.68 -7.68
C GLY A 160 -18.38 5.07 -9.02
N PRO A 161 -18.44 5.88 -10.09
CA PRO A 161 -18.72 5.40 -11.43
C PRO A 161 -17.49 4.76 -12.06
N GLY A 162 -17.70 3.89 -13.06
CA GLY A 162 -16.63 3.26 -13.84
C GLY A 162 -16.37 1.81 -13.45
N SER A 163 -15.27 1.29 -13.94
CA SER A 163 -14.80 -0.08 -13.66
C SER A 163 -13.28 -0.11 -13.65
N MET A 164 -12.70 -0.79 -12.67
CA MET A 164 -11.26 -1.03 -12.62
C MET A 164 -10.72 -1.81 -13.82
N ALA A 165 -11.60 -2.50 -14.59
CA ALA A 165 -11.22 -3.10 -15.85
C ALA A 165 -10.73 -2.06 -16.88
N GLN A 166 -11.12 -0.80 -16.73
CA GLN A 166 -10.69 0.32 -17.58
C GLN A 166 -9.62 1.20 -16.93
N GLY A 167 -9.45 1.10 -15.61
CA GLY A 167 -8.52 1.93 -14.87
C GLY A 167 -7.04 1.65 -15.17
N HIS A 168 -6.21 2.69 -15.16
CA HIS A 168 -4.75 2.66 -15.36
C HIS A 168 -4.33 2.04 -16.71
N LYS A 169 -5.13 2.22 -17.75
CA LYS A 169 -4.87 1.78 -19.12
C LYS A 169 -4.75 2.96 -20.07
N ALA A 170 -4.09 2.75 -21.21
CA ALA A 170 -4.16 3.69 -22.32
C ALA A 170 -5.64 3.84 -22.74
N ASP A 171 -6.05 5.08 -23.02
CA ASP A 171 -7.44 5.42 -23.38
C ASP A 171 -8.45 5.05 -22.29
N GLU A 172 -8.08 5.21 -21.01
CA GLU A 172 -8.99 5.06 -19.88
C GLU A 172 -10.26 5.89 -20.09
N TYR A 173 -11.40 5.27 -19.88
CA TYR A 173 -12.69 5.94 -20.10
C TYR A 173 -13.73 5.55 -19.04
N ILE A 174 -14.73 6.41 -18.91
CA ILE A 174 -15.96 6.14 -18.18
C ILE A 174 -17.15 6.24 -19.12
N SER A 175 -18.09 5.34 -19.02
CA SER A 175 -19.28 5.38 -19.88
C SER A 175 -20.31 6.40 -19.36
N ILE A 176 -21.01 7.08 -20.27
CA ILE A 176 -22.08 8.04 -19.93
C ILE A 176 -23.13 7.40 -18.99
N PRO A 177 -23.64 6.17 -19.23
CA PRO A 177 -24.60 5.55 -18.31
C PRO A 177 -24.05 5.31 -16.89
N GLN A 178 -22.75 5.12 -16.72
CA GLN A 178 -22.12 5.02 -15.39
C GLN A 178 -22.13 6.37 -14.68
N THR A 179 -21.84 7.44 -15.41
CA THR A 179 -21.87 8.81 -14.88
C THR A 179 -23.30 9.20 -14.47
N GLU A 180 -24.30 8.89 -15.31
CA GLU A 180 -25.71 9.14 -15.02
C GLU A 180 -26.18 8.40 -13.77
N ARG A 181 -25.81 7.12 -13.59
CA ARG A 181 -26.10 6.36 -12.38
C ARG A 181 -25.45 6.97 -11.14
N CYS A 182 -24.20 7.45 -11.23
CA CYS A 182 -23.55 8.12 -10.15
C CYS A 182 -24.27 9.43 -9.77
N MET A 183 -24.72 10.22 -10.74
CA MET A 183 -25.52 11.41 -10.48
C MET A 183 -26.83 11.08 -9.78
N ALA A 184 -27.54 10.06 -10.23
CA ALA A 184 -28.78 9.62 -9.59
C ALA A 184 -28.54 9.15 -8.14
N MET A 185 -27.46 8.44 -7.86
CA MET A 185 -27.06 8.04 -6.50
C MET A 185 -26.82 9.27 -5.63
N LEU A 186 -26.10 10.29 -6.12
CA LEU A 186 -25.85 11.53 -5.38
C LEU A 186 -27.15 12.33 -5.12
N GLU A 187 -28.09 12.32 -6.07
CA GLU A 187 -29.41 12.92 -5.89
C GLU A 187 -30.21 12.20 -4.79
N ASN A 188 -30.20 10.86 -4.77
CA ASN A 188 -30.81 10.06 -3.71
C ASN A 188 -30.19 10.36 -2.34
N LEU A 189 -28.86 10.43 -2.27
CA LEU A 189 -28.14 10.82 -1.04
C LEU A 189 -28.55 12.23 -0.57
N CYS A 190 -28.58 13.18 -1.48
CA CYS A 190 -29.00 14.55 -1.15
C CYS A 190 -30.48 14.61 -0.70
N ALA A 191 -31.35 13.81 -1.27
CA ALA A 191 -32.76 13.71 -0.86
C ALA A 191 -32.87 13.13 0.56
N TRP A 192 -32.11 12.07 0.83
CA TRP A 192 -32.04 11.44 2.16
C TRP A 192 -31.50 12.43 3.22
N MET A 193 -30.45 13.18 2.93
CA MET A 193 -29.88 14.18 3.84
C MET A 193 -30.84 15.33 4.14
N ARG A 194 -31.80 15.62 3.25
CA ARG A 194 -32.82 16.67 3.44
C ARG A 194 -34.05 16.17 4.18
N ALA A 195 -34.28 14.87 4.16
CA ALA A 195 -35.36 14.25 4.95
C ALA A 195 -35.01 14.37 6.44
N ASP A 196 -36.02 14.58 7.29
CA ASP A 196 -35.79 14.63 8.74
C ASP A 196 -35.26 13.26 9.20
N PRO A 197 -34.08 13.19 9.88
CA PRO A 197 -33.54 11.93 10.38
C PRO A 197 -34.49 11.16 11.32
N SER A 198 -35.49 11.81 11.91
CA SER A 198 -36.51 11.19 12.74
C SER A 198 -37.48 10.31 11.97
N ASP A 199 -37.64 10.51 10.65
CA ASP A 199 -38.53 9.70 9.80
C ASP A 199 -37.85 8.49 9.16
N SER A 200 -36.51 8.48 9.09
CA SER A 200 -35.71 7.44 8.41
C SER A 200 -35.25 6.32 9.38
N LEU A 201 -35.49 6.44 10.67
CA LEU A 201 -35.18 5.43 11.71
C LEU A 201 -36.39 4.62 12.20
N ARG A 202 -37.52 4.63 11.46
CA ARG A 202 -38.70 3.82 11.77
C ARG A 202 -38.86 2.64 10.81
#